data_7f582be1b562670d7d0983a57c06342f
#
_entry.id   7f582be1b562670d7d0983a57c06342f
#
_cell.length_a   1.000
_cell.length_b   1.000
_cell.length_c   1.000
_cell.angle_alpha   90.00
_cell.angle_beta   90.00
_cell.angle_gamma   90.00
#
_symmetry.space_group_name_H-M   'P 1'
#
loop_
_entity.id
_entity.type
_entity.pdbx_description
1 polymer ?
#
loop_
_entity_poly.entity_id
_entity_poly.type
_entity_poly.pdbx_seq_one_letter_code
_entity_poly.pdbx_strand_id
1 'polypeptide(L)'
;MTAKTAQKISLWEFFQQLGKTFMLPVALLSFCGIMLGIGSSLSSKDVITLIPFLGTPVLQAIFIWMSKFGSFAFSFLPVMFCIAIPLGLARENKGVAAFAGFVGYAVMNLAVNFWLTAKGILPTTDAAVLKANNIQSVIGIQSIDTGILGAVIAGVIIWMLHERFHNIRLPDALAFFGGTRFVPIITLVVMGLFGLVIPLIWPVFALGINGIGRIINGAGDFGPMIFGTGERLLLPFGLQHILVALIRFTEAGGTMEVCGHDVSGALTIFQAQLSCPTTHGFSESATRFLSQGKMPAFLGGLPGAALAMYHCARPENRHKIKGLLISGVIACVVGGTTEPIEFLFLFVAPVLYLIHAVLTGLGFTVMAVLGVTIGNTDGNVIDFVVFGILHGLSTKWYLVPVVAAIWFVVYYGIFRFAITRFNLKTPGRDAETATSVEQAVAGTVGKSGYNTPAILAALGGADNITSLDNCITRLRLSVADMSKVDTNALKANRAIGVVQLNQHNLQVVIGPQVQSVKDELATLMRTVEA
;
A
#
# COMPACT_ATOMS: atom_id res chain seq x y z
N MET A 1 17.41 -5.72 -37.96
CA MET A 1 17.28 -5.55 -36.51
C MET A 1 16.55 -4.24 -36.28
N THR A 2 15.24 -4.30 -36.22
CA THR A 2 14.36 -3.13 -35.97
C THR A 2 14.49 -2.75 -34.52
N ALA A 3 14.97 -1.53 -34.27
CA ALA A 3 15.00 -0.95 -32.95
C ALA A 3 13.55 -0.91 -32.40
N LYS A 4 13.24 -1.74 -31.37
CA LYS A 4 12.01 -1.62 -30.61
C LYS A 4 12.02 -0.21 -30.02
N THR A 5 11.21 0.67 -30.58
CA THR A 5 10.96 2.01 -30.08
C THR A 5 10.54 1.87 -28.62
N ALA A 6 11.37 2.36 -27.71
CA ALA A 6 11.06 2.39 -26.29
C ALA A 6 9.76 3.19 -26.12
N GLN A 7 8.67 2.51 -25.87
CA GLN A 7 7.35 3.12 -25.62
C GLN A 7 7.50 4.03 -24.40
N LYS A 8 7.36 5.34 -24.59
CA LYS A 8 7.43 6.33 -23.51
C LYS A 8 6.31 6.00 -22.54
N ILE A 9 6.66 5.55 -21.33
CA ILE A 9 5.70 5.38 -20.22
C ILE A 9 5.07 6.75 -19.96
N SER A 10 3.75 6.83 -19.95
CA SER A 10 3.06 8.06 -19.59
C SER A 10 3.35 8.40 -18.12
N LEU A 11 3.34 9.68 -17.76
CA LEU A 11 3.56 10.11 -16.37
C LEU A 11 2.55 9.42 -15.42
N TRP A 12 1.32 9.23 -15.88
CA TRP A 12 0.28 8.51 -15.16
C TRP A 12 0.60 7.03 -14.92
N GLU A 13 1.05 6.33 -15.95
CA GLU A 13 1.48 4.92 -15.85
C GLU A 13 2.68 4.77 -14.91
N PHE A 14 3.63 5.72 -14.95
CA PHE A 14 4.76 5.74 -14.03
C PHE A 14 4.30 5.82 -12.58
N PHE A 15 3.42 6.77 -12.22
CA PHE A 15 2.92 6.88 -10.85
C PHE A 15 2.10 5.67 -10.40
N GLN A 16 1.34 5.05 -11.30
CA GLN A 16 0.64 3.80 -10.99
C GLN A 16 1.61 2.64 -10.71
N GLN A 17 2.67 2.51 -11.51
CA GLN A 17 3.70 1.48 -11.31
C GLN A 17 4.48 1.76 -10.02
N LEU A 18 4.85 3.00 -9.77
CA LEU A 18 5.53 3.41 -8.54
C LEU A 18 4.68 3.10 -7.30
N GLY A 19 3.40 3.46 -7.30
CA GLY A 19 2.48 3.13 -6.20
C GLY A 19 2.38 1.61 -5.94
N LYS A 20 2.46 0.79 -7.00
CA LYS A 20 2.48 -0.67 -6.87
C LYS A 20 3.74 -1.17 -6.14
N THR A 21 4.89 -0.54 -6.35
CA THR A 21 6.14 -0.98 -5.69
C THR A 21 6.07 -0.81 -4.16
N PHE A 22 5.21 0.10 -3.67
CA PHE A 22 5.03 0.34 -2.24
C PHE A 22 4.29 -0.81 -1.53
N MET A 23 3.58 -1.65 -2.27
CA MET A 23 2.79 -2.73 -1.67
C MET A 23 3.64 -3.75 -0.92
N LEU A 24 4.83 -4.08 -1.42
CA LEU A 24 5.69 -5.08 -0.79
C LEU A 24 6.21 -4.63 0.60
N PRO A 25 6.84 -3.44 0.75
CA PRO A 25 7.18 -2.90 2.07
C PRO A 25 5.96 -2.70 2.98
N VAL A 26 4.84 -2.20 2.45
CA VAL A 26 3.63 -1.93 3.24
C VAL A 26 2.99 -3.23 3.77
N ALA A 27 2.95 -4.30 2.98
CA ALA A 27 2.45 -5.59 3.45
C ALA A 27 3.30 -6.16 4.59
N LEU A 28 4.63 -6.00 4.50
CA LEU A 28 5.54 -6.40 5.58
C LEU A 28 5.32 -5.52 6.83
N LEU A 29 5.10 -4.22 6.65
CA LEU A 29 4.78 -3.30 7.76
C LEU A 29 3.54 -3.71 8.53
N SER A 30 2.47 -4.12 7.83
CA SER A 30 1.23 -4.58 8.47
C SER A 30 1.50 -5.78 9.38
N PHE A 31 2.21 -6.80 8.87
CA PHE A 31 2.57 -7.97 9.66
C PHE A 31 3.48 -7.62 10.85
N CYS A 32 4.54 -6.84 10.61
CA CYS A 32 5.46 -6.38 11.65
C CYS A 32 4.77 -5.51 12.70
N GLY A 33 3.82 -4.67 12.28
CA GLY A 33 2.98 -3.88 13.18
C GLY A 33 2.17 -4.76 14.14
N ILE A 34 1.51 -5.80 13.63
CA ILE A 34 0.77 -6.76 14.47
C ILE A 34 1.71 -7.45 15.46
N MET A 35 2.88 -7.93 15.00
CA MET A 35 3.88 -8.55 15.88
C MET A 35 4.36 -7.60 16.99
N LEU A 36 4.66 -6.35 16.63
CA LEU A 36 5.03 -5.31 17.57
C LEU A 36 3.89 -5.02 18.55
N GLY A 37 2.66 -4.88 18.04
CA GLY A 37 1.47 -4.60 18.85
C GLY A 37 1.17 -5.70 19.86
N ILE A 38 1.14 -6.94 19.44
CA ILE A 38 0.94 -8.09 20.35
C ILE A 38 2.08 -8.16 21.37
N GLY A 39 3.32 -8.09 20.91
CA GLY A 39 4.50 -8.17 21.77
C GLY A 39 4.53 -7.08 22.83
N SER A 40 4.32 -5.81 22.45
CA SER A 40 4.32 -4.69 23.39
C SER A 40 3.11 -4.69 24.32
N SER A 41 1.90 -5.02 23.82
CA SER A 41 0.70 -5.09 24.64
C SER A 41 0.80 -6.17 25.73
N LEU A 42 1.19 -7.40 25.33
CA LEU A 42 1.26 -8.53 26.28
C LEU A 42 2.48 -8.48 27.21
N SER A 43 3.47 -7.62 26.91
CA SER A 43 4.58 -7.33 27.84
C SER A 43 4.35 -6.08 28.69
N SER A 44 3.22 -5.38 28.51
CA SER A 44 2.90 -4.19 29.31
C SER A 44 2.60 -4.53 30.77
N LYS A 45 2.98 -3.64 31.68
CA LYS A 45 2.72 -3.82 33.14
C LYS A 45 1.24 -3.93 33.44
N ASP A 46 0.39 -3.19 32.74
CA ASP A 46 -1.06 -3.16 32.97
C ASP A 46 -1.68 -4.52 32.65
N VAL A 47 -1.29 -5.14 31.52
CA VAL A 47 -1.80 -6.45 31.13
C VAL A 47 -1.26 -7.56 32.03
N ILE A 48 0.01 -7.49 32.46
CA ILE A 48 0.59 -8.44 33.40
C ILE A 48 -0.13 -8.36 34.76
N THR A 49 -0.50 -7.17 35.21
CA THR A 49 -1.26 -7.00 36.48
C THR A 49 -2.65 -7.64 36.38
N LEU A 50 -3.31 -7.55 35.23
CA LEU A 50 -4.62 -8.18 34.99
C LEU A 50 -4.52 -9.71 34.82
N ILE A 51 -3.47 -10.18 34.17
CA ILE A 51 -3.25 -11.60 33.86
C ILE A 51 -1.83 -12.00 34.28
N PRO A 52 -1.58 -12.30 35.58
CA PRO A 52 -0.23 -12.56 36.12
C PRO A 52 0.53 -13.70 35.41
N PHE A 53 -0.19 -14.68 34.84
CA PHE A 53 0.42 -15.77 34.07
C PHE A 53 1.27 -15.28 32.89
N LEU A 54 0.88 -14.17 32.26
CA LEU A 54 1.63 -13.58 31.14
C LEU A 54 2.97 -12.98 31.60
N GLY A 55 3.14 -12.72 32.91
CA GLY A 55 4.39 -12.25 33.50
C GLY A 55 5.47 -13.32 33.66
N THR A 56 5.22 -14.57 33.27
CA THR A 56 6.25 -15.63 33.38
C THR A 56 7.46 -15.32 32.47
N PRO A 57 8.71 -15.58 32.94
CA PRO A 57 9.92 -15.18 32.20
C PRO A 57 9.97 -15.67 30.75
N VAL A 58 9.48 -16.89 30.50
CA VAL A 58 9.45 -17.48 29.14
C VAL A 58 8.50 -16.73 28.21
N LEU A 59 7.28 -16.45 28.66
CA LEU A 59 6.31 -15.70 27.86
C LEU A 59 6.77 -14.27 27.62
N GLN A 60 7.32 -13.61 28.64
CA GLN A 60 7.88 -12.26 28.50
C GLN A 60 9.04 -12.23 27.49
N ALA A 61 9.92 -13.22 27.50
CA ALA A 61 10.98 -13.32 26.49
C ALA A 61 10.41 -13.43 25.06
N ILE A 62 9.35 -14.23 24.88
CA ILE A 62 8.67 -14.36 23.59
C ILE A 62 8.03 -13.03 23.17
N PHE A 63 7.30 -12.36 24.04
CA PHE A 63 6.62 -11.09 23.72
C PHE A 63 7.61 -9.97 23.44
N ILE A 64 8.69 -9.87 24.21
CA ILE A 64 9.77 -8.90 23.96
C ILE A 64 10.45 -9.21 22.61
N TRP A 65 10.68 -10.50 22.28
CA TRP A 65 11.21 -10.90 20.98
C TRP A 65 10.27 -10.51 19.85
N MET A 66 8.96 -10.77 19.99
CA MET A 66 7.95 -10.37 19.01
C MET A 66 7.94 -8.85 18.80
N SER A 67 8.01 -8.06 19.87
CA SER A 67 8.09 -6.60 19.79
C SER A 67 9.34 -6.13 19.04
N LYS A 68 10.53 -6.67 19.37
CA LYS A 68 11.78 -6.34 18.68
C LYS A 68 11.78 -6.76 17.22
N PHE A 69 11.26 -7.97 16.93
CA PHE A 69 11.12 -8.45 15.56
C PHE A 69 10.14 -7.59 14.76
N GLY A 70 9.01 -7.22 15.36
CA GLY A 70 8.03 -6.35 14.75
C GLY A 70 8.54 -4.94 14.47
N SER A 71 9.46 -4.40 15.29
CA SER A 71 10.06 -3.08 15.06
C SER A 71 11.03 -3.02 13.88
N PHE A 72 11.53 -4.17 13.39
CA PHE A 72 12.49 -4.26 12.29
C PHE A 72 12.06 -3.49 11.05
N ALA A 73 10.82 -3.72 10.58
CA ALA A 73 10.34 -3.12 9.34
C ALA A 73 10.26 -1.60 9.42
N PHE A 74 9.99 -1.05 10.60
CA PHE A 74 9.94 0.40 10.83
C PHE A 74 11.33 1.02 10.83
N SER A 75 12.30 0.37 11.47
CA SER A 75 13.69 0.84 11.54
C SER A 75 14.39 0.85 10.18
N PHE A 76 14.05 -0.11 9.29
CA PHE A 76 14.69 -0.25 7.99
C PHE A 76 13.77 0.13 6.80
N LEU A 77 12.65 0.81 7.10
CA LEU A 77 11.65 1.15 6.10
C LEU A 77 12.20 1.91 4.88
N PRO A 78 13.02 2.97 5.03
CA PRO A 78 13.55 3.69 3.88
C PRO A 78 14.37 2.80 2.93
N VAL A 79 15.26 1.97 3.47
CA VAL A 79 16.07 1.07 2.63
C VAL A 79 15.21 0.02 1.93
N MET A 80 14.15 -0.47 2.58
CA MET A 80 13.21 -1.41 1.93
C MET A 80 12.49 -0.75 0.75
N PHE A 81 12.10 0.51 0.85
CA PHE A 81 11.53 1.25 -0.28
C PHE A 81 12.55 1.45 -1.40
N CYS A 82 13.79 1.80 -1.07
CA CYS A 82 14.85 1.99 -2.05
C CYS A 82 15.20 0.70 -2.81
N ILE A 83 15.01 -0.47 -2.19
CA ILE A 83 15.15 -1.78 -2.85
C ILE A 83 13.90 -2.13 -3.66
N ALA A 84 12.71 -1.93 -3.09
CA ALA A 84 11.44 -2.35 -3.71
C ALA A 84 11.11 -1.57 -4.99
N ILE A 85 11.49 -0.29 -5.07
CA ILE A 85 11.19 0.56 -6.23
C ILE A 85 11.90 0.06 -7.49
N PRO A 86 13.23 -0.07 -7.55
CA PRO A 86 13.87 -0.60 -8.74
C PRO A 86 13.50 -2.07 -9.00
N LEU A 87 13.28 -2.89 -7.96
CA LEU A 87 12.77 -4.26 -8.09
C LEU A 87 11.42 -4.31 -8.83
N GLY A 88 10.50 -3.44 -8.46
CA GLY A 88 9.13 -3.44 -8.98
C GLY A 88 9.01 -2.74 -10.35
N LEU A 89 9.80 -1.68 -10.59
CA LEU A 89 9.77 -0.91 -11.82
C LEU A 89 10.61 -1.54 -12.95
N ALA A 90 11.68 -2.29 -12.63
CA ALA A 90 12.54 -2.92 -13.65
C ALA A 90 11.77 -3.93 -14.48
N ARG A 91 12.00 -3.89 -15.80
CA ARG A 91 11.39 -4.83 -16.77
C ARG A 91 12.11 -6.17 -16.75
N GLU A 92 13.43 -6.14 -16.76
CA GLU A 92 14.31 -7.31 -16.78
C GLU A 92 15.30 -7.27 -15.61
N ASN A 93 15.93 -8.40 -15.30
CA ASN A 93 17.00 -8.51 -14.30
C ASN A 93 16.66 -7.84 -12.94
N LYS A 94 15.42 -8.01 -12.48
CA LYS A 94 14.86 -7.38 -11.28
C LYS A 94 15.71 -7.58 -10.03
N GLY A 95 16.36 -8.74 -9.88
CA GLY A 95 17.27 -9.01 -8.76
C GLY A 95 18.50 -8.09 -8.75
N VAL A 96 19.04 -7.76 -9.95
CA VAL A 96 20.16 -6.81 -10.09
C VAL A 96 19.69 -5.39 -9.73
N ALA A 97 18.48 -5.02 -10.15
CA ALA A 97 17.90 -3.73 -9.82
C ALA A 97 17.71 -3.58 -8.30
N ALA A 98 17.22 -4.63 -7.63
CA ALA A 98 17.07 -4.67 -6.17
C ALA A 98 18.42 -4.55 -5.44
N PHE A 99 19.42 -5.30 -5.89
CA PHE A 99 20.78 -5.22 -5.34
C PHE A 99 21.38 -3.81 -5.50
N ALA A 100 21.23 -3.21 -6.69
CA ALA A 100 21.65 -1.84 -6.94
C ALA A 100 20.89 -0.86 -6.02
N GLY A 101 19.61 -1.13 -5.69
CA GLY A 101 18.82 -0.36 -4.73
C GLY A 101 19.47 -0.28 -3.35
N PHE A 102 19.91 -1.40 -2.81
CA PHE A 102 20.64 -1.43 -1.54
C PHE A 102 22.00 -0.71 -1.63
N VAL A 103 22.81 -1.05 -2.64
CA VAL A 103 24.13 -0.43 -2.84
C VAL A 103 24.02 1.09 -2.97
N GLY A 104 23.11 1.58 -3.81
CA GLY A 104 22.93 3.01 -4.03
C GLY A 104 22.48 3.75 -2.78
N TYR A 105 21.56 3.17 -1.99
CA TYR A 105 21.11 3.78 -0.74
C TYR A 105 22.23 3.87 0.29
N ALA A 106 23.03 2.80 0.44
CA ALA A 106 24.15 2.79 1.36
C ALA A 106 25.22 3.82 0.97
N VAL A 107 25.59 3.86 -0.32
CA VAL A 107 26.61 4.79 -0.82
C VAL A 107 26.13 6.26 -0.74
N MET A 108 24.86 6.51 -1.00
CA MET A 108 24.26 7.84 -0.82
C MET A 108 24.46 8.35 0.61
N ASN A 109 24.13 7.51 1.60
CA ASN A 109 24.28 7.88 3.01
C ASN A 109 25.74 7.99 3.45
N LEU A 110 26.65 7.17 2.91
CA LEU A 110 28.10 7.33 3.13
C LEU A 110 28.62 8.65 2.56
N ALA A 111 28.15 9.07 1.40
CA ALA A 111 28.54 10.34 0.80
C ALA A 111 28.01 11.56 1.61
N VAL A 112 26.78 11.48 2.13
CA VAL A 112 26.26 12.49 3.08
C VAL A 112 27.11 12.53 4.34
N ASN A 113 27.44 11.36 4.94
CA ASN A 113 28.32 11.27 6.10
C ASN A 113 29.69 11.90 5.83
N PHE A 114 30.30 11.60 4.69
CA PHE A 114 31.57 12.20 4.28
C PHE A 114 31.46 13.73 4.20
N TRP A 115 30.39 14.25 3.59
CA TRP A 115 30.17 15.71 3.49
C TRP A 115 30.05 16.36 4.88
N LEU A 116 29.26 15.76 5.80
CA LEU A 116 29.12 16.25 7.18
C LEU A 116 30.43 16.22 7.95
N THR A 117 31.24 15.17 7.74
CA THR A 117 32.57 15.04 8.33
C THR A 117 33.53 16.11 7.79
N ALA A 118 33.53 16.34 6.48
CA ALA A 118 34.33 17.38 5.85
C ALA A 118 33.96 18.81 6.32
N LYS A 119 32.71 18.99 6.76
CA LYS A 119 32.24 20.25 7.38
C LYS A 119 32.53 20.33 8.89
N GLY A 120 33.13 19.34 9.50
CA GLY A 120 33.42 19.30 10.93
C GLY A 120 32.19 19.11 11.82
N ILE A 121 31.05 18.64 11.25
CA ILE A 121 29.82 18.35 12.00
C ILE A 121 29.91 16.95 12.61
N LEU A 122 30.48 15.99 11.90
CA LEU A 122 30.71 14.61 12.33
C LEU A 122 32.19 14.31 12.50
N PRO A 123 32.57 13.34 13.35
CA PRO A 123 31.71 12.52 14.22
C PRO A 123 31.25 13.29 15.47
N THR A 124 30.01 13.06 15.89
CA THR A 124 29.47 13.63 17.12
C THR A 124 28.47 12.69 17.79
N THR A 125 28.39 12.75 19.13
CA THR A 125 27.35 12.13 19.95
C THR A 125 26.46 13.15 20.64
N ASP A 126 26.69 14.45 20.38
CA ASP A 126 25.92 15.54 20.95
C ASP A 126 24.52 15.55 20.33
N ALA A 127 23.51 15.26 21.15
CA ALA A 127 22.11 15.20 20.74
C ALA A 127 21.60 16.52 20.15
N ALA A 128 22.11 17.68 20.66
CA ALA A 128 21.70 18.97 20.14
C ALA A 128 22.22 19.21 18.72
N VAL A 129 23.46 18.83 18.43
CA VAL A 129 24.06 18.92 17.08
C VAL A 129 23.36 17.96 16.11
N LEU A 130 23.10 16.71 16.56
CA LEU A 130 22.40 15.72 15.74
C LEU A 130 20.99 16.22 15.37
N LYS A 131 20.24 16.73 16.35
CA LYS A 131 18.90 17.28 16.15
C LYS A 131 18.88 18.51 15.23
N ALA A 132 19.80 19.45 15.46
CA ALA A 132 19.88 20.69 14.66
C ALA A 132 20.16 20.43 13.17
N ASN A 133 20.86 19.33 12.84
CA ASN A 133 21.20 18.95 11.47
C ASN A 133 20.35 17.80 10.92
N ASN A 134 19.31 17.38 11.63
CA ASN A 134 18.47 16.21 11.28
C ASN A 134 19.30 14.96 10.98
N ILE A 135 20.32 14.71 11.81
CA ILE A 135 21.24 13.56 11.65
C ILE A 135 20.71 12.38 12.49
N GLN A 136 20.54 11.24 11.83
CA GLN A 136 20.18 9.98 12.46
C GLN A 136 21.07 8.83 11.98
N SER A 137 20.97 7.68 12.66
CA SER A 137 21.66 6.47 12.22
C SER A 137 20.82 5.76 11.15
N VAL A 138 21.18 5.94 9.88
CA VAL A 138 20.56 5.30 8.73
C VAL A 138 21.39 4.08 8.36
N ILE A 139 20.85 2.87 8.51
CA ILE A 139 21.57 1.58 8.32
C ILE A 139 22.96 1.53 8.99
N GLY A 140 23.07 2.13 10.18
CA GLY A 140 24.34 2.19 10.94
C GLY A 140 25.28 3.35 10.54
N ILE A 141 24.89 4.21 9.60
CA ILE A 141 25.68 5.35 9.13
C ILE A 141 25.02 6.63 9.67
N GLN A 142 25.77 7.50 10.35
CA GLN A 142 25.27 8.83 10.72
C GLN A 142 25.10 9.66 9.45
N SER A 143 23.87 10.01 9.11
CA SER A 143 23.52 10.69 7.88
C SER A 143 22.34 11.63 8.12
N ILE A 144 22.09 12.57 7.22
CA ILE A 144 20.84 13.34 7.21
C ILE A 144 19.69 12.36 6.97
N ASP A 145 18.71 12.36 7.87
CA ASP A 145 17.51 11.56 7.68
C ASP A 145 16.64 12.15 6.56
N THR A 146 16.70 11.52 5.40
CA THR A 146 15.84 11.85 4.26
C THR A 146 14.53 11.05 4.26
N GLY A 147 14.36 10.17 5.24
CA GLY A 147 13.19 9.33 5.38
C GLY A 147 12.86 8.52 4.13
N ILE A 148 11.57 8.19 4.00
CA ILE A 148 11.09 7.42 2.85
C ILE A 148 11.14 8.23 1.55
N LEU A 149 10.92 9.55 1.60
CA LEU A 149 10.93 10.38 0.39
C LEU A 149 12.31 10.36 -0.28
N GLY A 150 13.39 10.51 0.50
CA GLY A 150 14.76 10.38 -0.03
C GLY A 150 15.01 8.99 -0.62
N ALA A 151 14.53 7.94 0.05
CA ALA A 151 14.63 6.57 -0.44
C ALA A 151 13.84 6.34 -1.74
N VAL A 152 12.67 6.96 -1.89
CA VAL A 152 11.87 6.90 -3.12
C VAL A 152 12.60 7.58 -4.27
N ILE A 153 13.13 8.79 -4.06
CA ILE A 153 13.92 9.52 -5.06
C ILE A 153 15.15 8.68 -5.48
N ALA A 154 15.89 8.16 -4.50
CA ALA A 154 17.04 7.30 -4.75
C ALA A 154 16.65 6.06 -5.55
N GLY A 155 15.57 5.35 -5.16
CA GLY A 155 15.08 4.17 -5.85
C GLY A 155 14.67 4.43 -7.30
N VAL A 156 14.06 5.58 -7.59
CA VAL A 156 13.71 6.00 -8.95
C VAL A 156 14.96 6.29 -9.79
N ILE A 157 15.95 6.99 -9.22
CA ILE A 157 17.23 7.24 -9.91
C ILE A 157 17.91 5.91 -10.25
N ILE A 158 17.96 4.97 -9.30
CA ILE A 158 18.58 3.65 -9.49
C ILE A 158 17.83 2.83 -10.53
N TRP A 159 16.49 2.87 -10.54
CA TRP A 159 15.71 2.26 -11.62
C TRP A 159 16.05 2.84 -12.99
N MET A 160 16.16 4.17 -13.10
CA MET A 160 16.54 4.83 -14.36
C MET A 160 17.94 4.38 -14.83
N LEU A 161 18.90 4.26 -13.91
CA LEU A 161 20.23 3.75 -14.20
C LEU A 161 20.18 2.28 -14.65
N HIS A 162 19.36 1.46 -13.97
CA HIS A 162 19.18 0.06 -14.36
C HIS A 162 18.61 -0.06 -15.78
N GLU A 163 17.50 0.61 -16.09
CA GLU A 163 16.88 0.58 -17.41
C GLU A 163 17.83 1.05 -18.53
N ARG A 164 18.72 1.99 -18.21
CA ARG A 164 19.68 2.54 -19.18
C ARG A 164 20.89 1.66 -19.41
N PHE A 165 21.40 0.97 -18.38
CA PHE A 165 22.74 0.38 -18.40
C PHE A 165 22.78 -1.14 -18.24
N HIS A 166 21.67 -1.85 -17.98
CA HIS A 166 21.67 -3.29 -17.74
C HIS A 166 22.12 -4.13 -18.96
N ASN A 167 22.06 -3.57 -20.16
CA ASN A 167 22.48 -4.21 -21.41
C ASN A 167 23.70 -3.54 -22.08
N ILE A 168 24.46 -2.73 -21.33
CA ILE A 168 25.61 -2.00 -21.87
C ILE A 168 26.72 -2.97 -22.32
N ARG A 169 27.27 -2.74 -23.50
CA ARG A 169 28.47 -3.43 -24.00
C ARG A 169 29.65 -2.50 -23.79
N LEU A 170 30.64 -2.96 -23.05
CA LEU A 170 31.92 -2.28 -22.86
C LEU A 170 32.98 -2.84 -23.82
N PRO A 171 34.05 -2.10 -24.07
CA PRO A 171 35.22 -2.62 -24.84
C PRO A 171 35.76 -3.90 -24.21
N ASP A 172 36.40 -4.75 -25.01
CA ASP A 172 36.85 -6.09 -24.61
C ASP A 172 37.69 -6.12 -23.36
N ALA A 173 38.55 -5.13 -23.12
CA ALA A 173 39.35 -4.99 -21.92
C ALA A 173 38.50 -4.79 -20.63
N LEU A 174 37.28 -4.30 -20.76
CA LEU A 174 36.35 -4.02 -19.66
C LEU A 174 35.07 -4.89 -19.75
N ALA A 175 35.04 -5.88 -20.66
CA ALA A 175 33.86 -6.70 -20.94
C ALA A 175 33.33 -7.42 -19.70
N PHE A 176 34.21 -7.80 -18.75
CA PHE A 176 33.81 -8.38 -17.44
C PHE A 176 32.84 -7.50 -16.64
N PHE A 177 32.99 -6.19 -16.73
CA PHE A 177 32.14 -5.22 -16.02
C PHE A 177 30.90 -4.82 -16.81
N GLY A 178 30.70 -5.33 -18.02
CA GLY A 178 29.56 -5.02 -18.89
C GLY A 178 28.25 -5.68 -18.47
N GLY A 179 27.18 -5.28 -19.14
CA GLY A 179 25.84 -5.81 -18.92
C GLY A 179 25.31 -5.51 -17.52
N THR A 180 24.67 -6.49 -16.91
CA THR A 180 24.04 -6.36 -15.59
C THR A 180 25.01 -6.02 -14.45
N ARG A 181 26.29 -6.39 -14.58
CA ARG A 181 27.34 -6.10 -13.60
C ARG A 181 27.69 -4.60 -13.54
N PHE A 182 27.48 -3.89 -14.65
CA PHE A 182 27.74 -2.45 -14.71
C PHE A 182 26.72 -1.63 -13.89
N VAL A 183 25.51 -2.14 -13.70
CA VAL A 183 24.45 -1.41 -12.98
C VAL A 183 24.86 -1.04 -11.55
N PRO A 184 25.31 -1.95 -10.68
CA PRO A 184 25.79 -1.56 -9.33
C PRO A 184 26.98 -0.60 -9.37
N ILE A 185 27.87 -0.72 -10.38
CA ILE A 185 29.06 0.13 -10.51
C ILE A 185 28.65 1.56 -10.81
N ILE A 186 27.83 1.78 -11.82
CA ILE A 186 27.36 3.12 -12.18
C ILE A 186 26.47 3.70 -11.07
N THR A 187 25.68 2.86 -10.39
CA THR A 187 24.88 3.26 -9.24
C THR A 187 25.74 3.79 -8.12
N LEU A 188 26.86 3.14 -7.80
CA LEU A 188 27.79 3.59 -6.77
C LEU A 188 28.30 5.01 -7.11
N VAL A 189 28.72 5.27 -8.34
CA VAL A 189 29.24 6.58 -8.75
C VAL A 189 28.14 7.64 -8.70
N VAL A 190 26.99 7.39 -9.31
CA VAL A 190 25.91 8.38 -9.41
C VAL A 190 25.29 8.66 -8.03
N MET A 191 25.05 7.63 -7.22
CA MET A 191 24.46 7.80 -5.90
C MET A 191 25.46 8.39 -4.89
N GLY A 192 26.76 8.15 -5.08
CA GLY A 192 27.81 8.86 -4.34
C GLY A 192 27.80 10.38 -4.61
N LEU A 193 27.75 10.78 -5.88
CA LEU A 193 27.63 12.18 -6.28
C LEU A 193 26.30 12.79 -5.80
N PHE A 194 25.18 12.06 -5.92
CA PHE A 194 23.88 12.50 -5.45
C PHE A 194 23.89 12.73 -3.93
N GLY A 195 24.52 11.82 -3.16
CA GLY A 195 24.68 11.96 -1.70
C GLY A 195 25.43 13.23 -1.28
N LEU A 196 26.45 13.66 -2.06
CA LEU A 196 27.14 14.92 -1.79
C LEU A 196 26.27 16.17 -2.01
N VAL A 197 25.23 16.04 -2.86
CA VAL A 197 24.30 17.14 -3.15
C VAL A 197 23.13 17.19 -2.16
N ILE A 198 22.75 16.07 -1.53
CA ILE A 198 21.64 15.98 -0.57
C ILE A 198 21.69 17.07 0.50
N PRO A 199 22.80 17.32 1.22
CA PRO A 199 22.84 18.35 2.25
C PRO A 199 22.50 19.76 1.77
N LEU A 200 22.64 20.02 0.48
CA LEU A 200 22.34 21.32 -0.14
C LEU A 200 20.87 21.46 -0.55
N ILE A 201 20.29 20.37 -1.06
CA ILE A 201 18.92 20.39 -1.62
C ILE A 201 17.85 19.96 -0.62
N TRP A 202 18.20 19.08 0.33
CA TRP A 202 17.23 18.48 1.25
C TRP A 202 16.48 19.52 2.12
N PRO A 203 17.11 20.60 2.63
CA PRO A 203 16.39 21.62 3.39
C PRO A 203 15.23 22.25 2.61
N VAL A 204 15.36 22.41 1.28
CA VAL A 204 14.30 22.96 0.42
C VAL A 204 13.14 21.95 0.30
N PHE A 205 13.45 20.66 0.13
CA PHE A 205 12.44 19.61 0.12
C PHE A 205 11.70 19.52 1.46
N ALA A 206 12.43 19.57 2.58
CA ALA A 206 11.85 19.57 3.92
C ALA A 206 10.89 20.77 4.13
N LEU A 207 11.23 21.95 3.65
CA LEU A 207 10.32 23.12 3.69
C LEU A 207 9.05 22.88 2.89
N GLY A 208 9.13 22.25 1.71
CA GLY A 208 7.96 21.87 0.90
C GLY A 208 7.05 20.86 1.61
N ILE A 209 7.62 19.80 2.18
CA ILE A 209 6.91 18.77 2.94
C ILE A 209 6.21 19.40 4.15
N ASN A 210 6.92 20.23 4.91
CA ASN A 210 6.37 20.96 6.05
C ASN A 210 5.26 21.92 5.63
N GLY A 211 5.34 22.51 4.43
CA GLY A 211 4.26 23.32 3.84
C GLY A 211 2.97 22.52 3.66
N ILE A 212 3.05 21.33 3.06
CA ILE A 212 1.91 20.42 2.89
C ILE A 212 1.35 19.99 4.25
N GLY A 213 2.23 19.62 5.19
CA GLY A 213 1.84 19.27 6.55
C GLY A 213 1.08 20.39 7.26
N ARG A 214 1.52 21.65 7.11
CA ARG A 214 0.84 22.82 7.67
C ARG A 214 -0.56 23.02 7.09
N ILE A 215 -0.76 22.77 5.79
CA ILE A 215 -2.08 22.85 5.15
C ILE A 215 -3.02 21.81 5.73
N ILE A 216 -2.58 20.54 5.83
CA ILE A 216 -3.39 19.43 6.35
C ILE A 216 -3.69 19.61 7.85
N ASN A 217 -2.68 19.97 8.64
CA ASN A 217 -2.84 20.22 10.07
C ASN A 217 -3.60 21.52 10.36
N GLY A 218 -3.46 22.54 9.52
CA GLY A 218 -4.21 23.81 9.62
C GLY A 218 -5.69 23.66 9.28
N ALA A 219 -6.08 22.59 8.58
CA ALA A 219 -7.48 22.24 8.38
C ALA A 219 -8.17 21.70 9.66
N GLY A 220 -7.45 21.55 10.78
CA GLY A 220 -7.99 21.11 12.06
C GLY A 220 -8.67 19.75 11.95
N ASP A 221 -9.93 19.68 12.39
CA ASP A 221 -10.73 18.45 12.38
C ASP A 221 -11.14 18.00 10.98
N PHE A 222 -11.02 18.86 9.96
CA PHE A 222 -11.23 18.48 8.54
C PHE A 222 -10.02 17.80 7.91
N GLY A 223 -8.83 17.90 8.49
CA GLY A 223 -7.62 17.24 7.96
C GLY A 223 -7.81 15.72 7.77
N PRO A 224 -8.30 14.98 8.78
CA PRO A 224 -8.63 13.57 8.65
C PRO A 224 -9.67 13.27 7.56
N MET A 225 -10.68 14.14 7.37
CA MET A 225 -11.68 14.00 6.30
C MET A 225 -11.05 14.10 4.92
N ILE A 226 -10.21 15.10 4.71
CA ILE A 226 -9.51 15.31 3.44
C ILE A 226 -8.62 14.11 3.13
N PHE A 227 -7.89 13.62 4.13
CA PHE A 227 -7.03 12.44 3.99
C PHE A 227 -7.84 11.18 3.65
N GLY A 228 -8.85 10.83 4.44
CA GLY A 228 -9.64 9.62 4.26
C GLY A 228 -10.44 9.61 2.94
N THR A 229 -11.04 10.76 2.57
CA THR A 229 -11.71 10.93 1.27
C THR A 229 -10.70 10.83 0.12
N GLY A 230 -9.56 11.50 0.22
CA GLY A 230 -8.51 11.47 -0.78
C GLY A 230 -7.93 10.07 -0.98
N GLU A 231 -7.70 9.31 0.09
CA GLU A 231 -7.24 7.92 0.02
C GLU A 231 -8.19 7.06 -0.82
N ARG A 232 -9.51 7.19 -0.60
CA ARG A 232 -10.51 6.45 -1.38
C ARG A 232 -10.59 6.93 -2.84
N LEU A 233 -10.60 8.23 -3.08
CA LEU A 233 -10.68 8.78 -4.44
C LEU A 233 -9.46 8.41 -5.30
N LEU A 234 -8.29 8.24 -4.69
CA LEU A 234 -7.08 7.83 -5.39
C LEU A 234 -6.97 6.31 -5.62
N LEU A 235 -7.75 5.50 -4.89
CA LEU A 235 -7.70 4.04 -4.96
C LEU A 235 -8.01 3.48 -6.37
N PRO A 236 -9.04 3.94 -7.11
CA PRO A 236 -9.33 3.44 -8.45
C PRO A 236 -8.16 3.62 -9.42
N PHE A 237 -7.35 4.64 -9.17
CA PHE A 237 -6.19 4.98 -9.98
C PHE A 237 -4.90 4.27 -9.50
N GLY A 238 -4.92 3.63 -8.32
CA GLY A 238 -3.76 3.00 -7.70
C GLY A 238 -2.73 3.99 -7.13
N LEU A 239 -3.16 5.24 -6.88
CA LEU A 239 -2.31 6.33 -6.38
C LEU A 239 -2.44 6.56 -4.87
N GLN A 240 -3.38 5.87 -4.20
CA GLN A 240 -3.63 6.02 -2.76
C GLN A 240 -2.35 5.84 -1.92
N HIS A 241 -1.46 4.93 -2.34
CA HIS A 241 -0.23 4.65 -1.59
C HIS A 241 0.72 5.85 -1.49
N ILE A 242 0.68 6.76 -2.46
CA ILE A 242 1.50 7.97 -2.46
C ILE A 242 1.02 8.93 -1.36
N LEU A 243 -0.30 9.19 -1.31
CA LEU A 243 -0.90 10.03 -0.27
C LEU A 243 -0.71 9.43 1.12
N VAL A 244 -0.92 8.11 1.23
CA VAL A 244 -0.74 7.36 2.48
C VAL A 244 0.70 7.44 2.96
N ALA A 245 1.69 7.23 2.07
CA ALA A 245 3.09 7.32 2.44
C ALA A 245 3.48 8.72 2.91
N LEU A 246 2.97 9.76 2.25
CA LEU A 246 3.23 11.14 2.62
C LEU A 246 2.81 11.43 4.07
N ILE A 247 1.61 11.04 4.46
CA ILE A 247 1.09 11.31 5.82
C ILE A 247 1.69 10.37 6.86
N ARG A 248 1.85 9.09 6.54
CA ARG A 248 2.30 8.09 7.53
C ARG A 248 3.77 8.20 7.89
N PHE A 249 4.61 8.67 6.97
CA PHE A 249 6.06 8.52 7.07
C PHE A 249 6.86 9.81 6.90
N THR A 250 6.22 10.95 6.69
CA THR A 250 6.91 12.23 6.55
C THR A 250 6.40 13.26 7.55
N GLU A 251 7.10 14.38 7.65
CA GLU A 251 6.72 15.51 8.51
C GLU A 251 5.32 16.07 8.20
N ALA A 252 4.77 15.78 7.02
CA ALA A 252 3.38 16.12 6.67
C ALA A 252 2.35 15.46 7.61
N GLY A 253 2.67 14.30 8.17
CA GLY A 253 1.86 13.63 9.19
C GLY A 253 2.11 14.06 10.63
N GLY A 254 2.97 15.06 10.83
CA GLY A 254 3.36 15.60 12.13
C GLY A 254 4.77 15.15 12.56
N THR A 255 5.32 15.86 13.53
CA THR A 255 6.58 15.52 14.20
C THR A 255 6.37 15.59 15.70
N MET A 256 6.90 14.63 16.44
CA MET A 256 6.78 14.51 17.88
C MET A 256 8.05 13.92 18.48
N GLU A 257 8.44 14.39 19.65
CA GLU A 257 9.49 13.77 20.43
C GLU A 257 8.94 12.55 21.18
N VAL A 258 9.53 11.38 20.93
CA VAL A 258 9.18 10.11 21.60
C VAL A 258 10.46 9.47 22.14
N CYS A 259 10.51 9.19 23.43
CA CYS A 259 11.68 8.60 24.12
C CYS A 259 13.01 9.35 23.83
N GLY A 260 12.96 10.69 23.75
CA GLY A 260 14.15 11.53 23.52
C GLY A 260 14.59 11.63 22.05
N HIS A 261 13.79 11.11 21.11
CA HIS A 261 14.06 11.20 19.67
C HIS A 261 12.92 11.92 18.95
N ASP A 262 13.27 12.81 18.03
CA ASP A 262 12.27 13.41 17.14
C ASP A 262 11.88 12.39 16.07
N VAL A 263 10.57 12.13 15.97
CA VAL A 263 9.99 11.16 15.06
C VAL A 263 8.95 11.86 14.20
N SER A 264 9.02 11.66 12.88
CA SER A 264 8.11 12.27 11.91
C SER A 264 7.24 11.24 11.21
N GLY A 265 5.98 11.63 10.96
CA GLY A 265 4.99 10.80 10.28
C GLY A 265 4.04 10.10 11.24
N ALA A 266 2.76 10.12 10.90
CA ALA A 266 1.69 9.63 11.77
C ALA A 266 1.90 8.18 12.25
N LEU A 267 2.25 7.28 11.34
CA LEU A 267 2.47 5.87 11.68
C LEU A 267 3.79 5.66 12.43
N THR A 268 4.84 6.36 12.03
CA THR A 268 6.16 6.26 12.68
C THR A 268 6.09 6.75 14.13
N ILE A 269 5.36 7.85 14.39
CA ILE A 269 5.10 8.35 15.74
C ILE A 269 4.37 7.30 16.57
N PHE A 270 3.27 6.74 16.03
CA PHE A 270 2.49 5.72 16.72
C PHE A 270 3.36 4.49 17.08
N GLN A 271 4.18 4.00 16.14
CA GLN A 271 5.05 2.84 16.36
C GLN A 271 6.17 3.13 17.38
N ALA A 272 6.72 4.35 17.35
CA ALA A 272 7.69 4.79 18.34
C ALA A 272 7.06 4.82 19.74
N GLN A 273 5.85 5.36 19.88
CA GLN A 273 5.09 5.35 21.13
C GLN A 273 4.80 3.93 21.61
N LEU A 274 4.41 3.03 20.72
CA LEU A 274 4.16 1.63 21.03
C LEU A 274 5.41 0.90 21.54
N SER A 275 6.58 1.29 21.05
CA SER A 275 7.88 0.72 21.44
C SER A 275 8.45 1.37 22.70
N CYS A 276 7.96 2.53 23.13
CA CYS A 276 8.49 3.34 24.23
C CYS A 276 7.86 2.94 25.56
N PRO A 277 8.61 2.40 26.55
CA PRO A 277 8.09 1.93 27.83
C PRO A 277 7.49 3.01 28.72
N THR A 278 7.82 4.28 28.45
CA THR A 278 7.38 5.43 29.26
C THR A 278 6.15 6.11 28.68
N THR A 279 5.66 5.66 27.54
CA THR A 279 4.47 6.26 26.90
C THR A 279 3.20 5.76 27.58
N HIS A 280 2.39 6.71 28.05
CA HIS A 280 1.04 6.46 28.56
C HIS A 280 0.01 7.02 27.57
N GLY A 281 -0.59 6.13 26.76
CA GLY A 281 -1.54 6.49 25.71
C GLY A 281 -0.86 6.92 24.40
N PHE A 282 -1.67 7.02 23.33
CA PHE A 282 -1.20 7.38 22.00
C PHE A 282 -1.60 8.80 21.62
N SER A 283 -0.80 9.44 20.78
CA SER A 283 -1.05 10.79 20.28
C SER A 283 -2.30 10.85 19.40
N GLU A 284 -3.26 11.68 19.76
CA GLU A 284 -4.44 11.95 18.94
C GLU A 284 -4.06 12.59 17.59
N SER A 285 -3.04 13.44 17.57
CA SER A 285 -2.57 14.12 16.36
C SER A 285 -1.98 13.15 15.33
N ALA A 286 -1.40 12.03 15.76
CA ALA A 286 -0.88 10.99 14.89
C ALA A 286 -1.97 9.98 14.51
N THR A 287 -2.70 9.44 15.51
CA THR A 287 -3.65 8.36 15.28
C THR A 287 -4.86 8.77 14.43
N ARG A 288 -5.22 10.06 14.39
CA ARG A 288 -6.33 10.56 13.56
C ARG A 288 -6.19 10.27 12.06
N PHE A 289 -4.99 9.97 11.57
CA PHE A 289 -4.71 9.59 10.18
C PHE A 289 -4.49 8.08 10.00
N LEU A 290 -4.71 7.27 11.04
CA LEU A 290 -4.41 5.84 11.06
C LEU A 290 -5.68 4.97 11.03
N SER A 291 -5.56 3.72 11.44
CA SER A 291 -6.58 2.69 11.28
C SER A 291 -7.94 3.03 11.89
N GLN A 292 -7.96 3.77 13.01
CA GLN A 292 -9.22 4.18 13.67
C GLN A 292 -10.19 4.88 12.72
N GLY A 293 -9.68 5.72 11.81
CA GLY A 293 -10.52 6.45 10.86
C GLY A 293 -11.19 5.54 9.82
N LYS A 294 -10.59 4.39 9.52
CA LYS A 294 -11.13 3.39 8.61
C LYS A 294 -12.18 2.50 9.24
N MET A 295 -12.07 2.25 10.56
CA MET A 295 -12.91 1.28 11.28
C MET A 295 -14.41 1.48 11.09
N PRO A 296 -14.98 2.70 11.13
CA PRO A 296 -16.40 2.89 10.88
C PRO A 296 -16.84 2.34 9.52
N ALA A 297 -16.08 2.63 8.47
CA ALA A 297 -16.39 2.18 7.12
C ALA A 297 -16.14 0.67 6.95
N PHE A 298 -15.07 0.13 7.51
CA PHE A 298 -14.64 -1.26 7.30
C PHE A 298 -15.41 -2.26 8.16
N LEU A 299 -15.62 -1.94 9.44
CA LEU A 299 -16.32 -2.82 10.36
C LEU A 299 -17.86 -2.68 10.28
N GLY A 300 -18.35 -1.52 9.84
CA GLY A 300 -19.78 -1.23 9.76
C GLY A 300 -20.26 -0.90 8.34
N GLY A 301 -19.70 0.13 7.73
CA GLY A 301 -20.20 0.70 6.48
C GLY A 301 -20.23 -0.28 5.30
N LEU A 302 -19.11 -0.89 4.96
CA LEU A 302 -19.04 -1.84 3.83
C LEU A 302 -19.86 -3.11 4.05
N PRO A 303 -19.93 -3.72 5.26
CA PRO A 303 -20.93 -4.74 5.57
C PRO A 303 -22.37 -4.28 5.34
N GLY A 304 -22.72 -3.05 5.75
CA GLY A 304 -24.02 -2.43 5.48
C GLY A 304 -24.31 -2.24 3.99
N ALA A 305 -23.31 -1.77 3.22
CA ALA A 305 -23.41 -1.65 1.77
C ALA A 305 -23.62 -3.01 1.08
N ALA A 306 -22.87 -4.05 1.52
CA ALA A 306 -23.03 -5.41 1.02
C ALA A 306 -24.44 -5.95 1.26
N LEU A 307 -24.98 -5.74 2.46
CA LEU A 307 -26.34 -6.14 2.79
C LEU A 307 -27.38 -5.38 1.95
N ALA A 308 -27.17 -4.08 1.72
CA ALA A 308 -28.04 -3.29 0.85
C ALA A 308 -28.04 -3.81 -0.61
N MET A 309 -26.86 -4.10 -1.16
CA MET A 309 -26.73 -4.71 -2.49
C MET A 309 -27.44 -6.07 -2.56
N TYR A 310 -27.27 -6.92 -1.55
CA TYR A 310 -27.96 -8.22 -1.47
C TYR A 310 -29.49 -8.08 -1.47
N HIS A 311 -30.03 -7.15 -0.66
CA HIS A 311 -31.47 -6.94 -0.59
C HIS A 311 -32.06 -6.32 -1.87
N CYS A 312 -31.27 -5.50 -2.57
CA CYS A 312 -31.66 -4.87 -3.85
C CYS A 312 -31.52 -5.80 -5.05
N ALA A 313 -30.82 -6.92 -4.91
CA ALA A 313 -30.69 -7.92 -5.97
C ALA A 313 -32.02 -8.65 -6.24
N ARG A 314 -32.21 -9.09 -7.50
CA ARG A 314 -33.37 -9.92 -7.88
C ARG A 314 -33.36 -11.22 -7.09
N PRO A 315 -34.53 -11.73 -6.63
CA PRO A 315 -34.60 -12.96 -5.83
C PRO A 315 -33.84 -14.14 -6.45
N GLU A 316 -33.93 -14.29 -7.78
CA GLU A 316 -33.30 -15.36 -8.55
C GLU A 316 -31.77 -15.31 -8.51
N ASN A 317 -31.18 -14.13 -8.33
CA ASN A 317 -29.73 -13.91 -8.35
C ASN A 317 -29.10 -13.82 -6.95
N ARG A 318 -29.91 -13.72 -5.89
CA ARG A 318 -29.39 -13.55 -4.51
C ARG A 318 -28.45 -14.67 -4.10
N HIS A 319 -28.76 -15.92 -4.42
CA HIS A 319 -27.91 -17.06 -4.06
C HIS A 319 -26.54 -17.00 -4.75
N LYS A 320 -26.47 -16.47 -6.00
CA LYS A 320 -25.25 -16.34 -6.79
C LYS A 320 -24.30 -15.29 -6.22
N ILE A 321 -24.83 -14.15 -5.77
CA ILE A 321 -24.01 -13.05 -5.24
C ILE A 321 -23.70 -13.18 -3.74
N LYS A 322 -24.44 -14.03 -2.99
CA LYS A 322 -24.27 -14.20 -1.54
C LYS A 322 -22.84 -14.54 -1.16
N GLY A 323 -22.24 -15.54 -1.83
CA GLY A 323 -20.87 -15.98 -1.57
C GLY A 323 -19.85 -14.87 -1.84
N LEU A 324 -20.02 -14.13 -2.94
CA LEU A 324 -19.16 -13.02 -3.32
C LEU A 324 -19.19 -11.88 -2.27
N LEU A 325 -20.38 -11.50 -1.83
CA LEU A 325 -20.56 -10.45 -0.82
C LEU A 325 -20.00 -10.87 0.54
N ILE A 326 -20.25 -12.10 0.98
CA ILE A 326 -19.69 -12.63 2.24
C ILE A 326 -18.16 -12.68 2.19
N SER A 327 -17.58 -13.20 1.11
CA SER A 327 -16.12 -13.23 0.94
C SER A 327 -15.52 -11.82 0.98
N GLY A 328 -16.15 -10.86 0.31
CA GLY A 328 -15.72 -9.45 0.35
C GLY A 328 -15.82 -8.84 1.75
N VAL A 329 -16.91 -9.12 2.49
CA VAL A 329 -17.06 -8.65 3.88
C VAL A 329 -15.99 -9.25 4.79
N ILE A 330 -15.70 -10.55 4.67
CA ILE A 330 -14.64 -11.20 5.46
C ILE A 330 -13.27 -10.59 5.11
N ALA A 331 -12.96 -10.39 3.83
CA ALA A 331 -11.72 -9.77 3.40
C ALA A 331 -11.56 -8.35 3.97
N CYS A 332 -12.65 -7.59 4.05
CA CYS A 332 -12.67 -6.24 4.61
C CYS A 332 -12.53 -6.26 6.15
N VAL A 333 -13.42 -6.96 6.85
CA VAL A 333 -13.52 -6.93 8.32
C VAL A 333 -12.32 -7.59 8.98
N VAL A 334 -11.84 -8.70 8.44
CA VAL A 334 -10.72 -9.46 9.01
C VAL A 334 -9.39 -9.08 8.38
N GLY A 335 -9.35 -8.93 7.06
CA GLY A 335 -8.12 -8.66 6.31
C GLY A 335 -7.81 -7.18 6.08
N GLY A 336 -8.76 -6.26 6.31
CA GLY A 336 -8.59 -4.82 5.99
C GLY A 336 -8.55 -4.52 4.48
N THR A 337 -8.89 -5.51 3.63
CA THR A 337 -8.85 -5.39 2.17
C THR A 337 -10.26 -5.08 1.65
N THR A 338 -10.49 -3.85 1.21
CA THR A 338 -11.83 -3.34 0.83
C THR A 338 -12.16 -3.50 -0.64
N GLU A 339 -11.14 -3.65 -1.48
CA GLU A 339 -11.26 -3.71 -2.94
C GLU A 339 -12.26 -4.76 -3.43
N PRO A 340 -12.38 -5.97 -2.83
CA PRO A 340 -13.35 -6.94 -3.30
C PRO A 340 -14.80 -6.48 -3.22
N ILE A 341 -15.15 -5.63 -2.24
CA ILE A 341 -16.49 -5.03 -2.13
C ILE A 341 -16.58 -3.74 -2.95
N GLU A 342 -15.60 -2.85 -2.82
CA GLU A 342 -15.61 -1.55 -3.47
C GLU A 342 -15.73 -1.67 -4.99
N PHE A 343 -15.04 -2.63 -5.59
CA PHE A 343 -15.10 -2.84 -7.04
C PHE A 343 -16.44 -3.38 -7.54
N LEU A 344 -17.26 -3.97 -6.67
CA LEU A 344 -18.60 -4.40 -7.03
C LEU A 344 -19.54 -3.22 -7.38
N PHE A 345 -19.27 -2.03 -6.84
CA PHE A 345 -20.07 -0.85 -7.13
C PHE A 345 -19.28 0.28 -7.79
N LEU A 346 -17.95 0.32 -7.69
CA LEU A 346 -17.11 1.36 -8.30
C LEU A 346 -17.39 1.52 -9.80
N PHE A 347 -17.42 0.41 -10.55
CA PHE A 347 -17.53 0.46 -12.01
C PHE A 347 -18.98 0.55 -12.51
N VAL A 348 -19.93 0.02 -11.77
CA VAL A 348 -21.35 -0.03 -12.16
C VAL A 348 -22.16 1.13 -11.60
N ALA A 349 -21.66 1.77 -10.57
CA ALA A 349 -22.31 2.87 -9.87
C ALA A 349 -21.30 3.84 -9.24
N PRO A 350 -20.53 4.61 -10.04
CA PRO A 350 -19.47 5.50 -9.52
C PRO A 350 -19.96 6.50 -8.47
N VAL A 351 -21.24 6.89 -8.53
CA VAL A 351 -21.86 7.76 -7.52
C VAL A 351 -21.84 7.12 -6.13
N LEU A 352 -22.10 5.80 -6.04
CA LEU A 352 -22.00 5.09 -4.75
C LEU A 352 -20.57 5.08 -4.23
N TYR A 353 -19.59 5.00 -5.14
CA TYR A 353 -18.20 5.07 -4.75
C TYR A 353 -17.79 6.45 -4.23
N LEU A 354 -18.27 7.52 -4.87
CA LEU A 354 -18.05 8.88 -4.37
C LEU A 354 -18.67 9.08 -2.97
N ILE A 355 -19.88 8.58 -2.76
CA ILE A 355 -20.55 8.61 -1.46
C ILE A 355 -19.73 7.82 -0.43
N HIS A 356 -19.25 6.62 -0.79
CA HIS A 356 -18.40 5.82 0.07
C HIS A 356 -17.10 6.56 0.44
N ALA A 357 -16.44 7.22 -0.51
CA ALA A 357 -15.23 7.99 -0.24
C ALA A 357 -15.47 9.11 0.77
N VAL A 358 -16.56 9.87 0.63
CA VAL A 358 -16.95 10.94 1.56
C VAL A 358 -17.31 10.37 2.94
N LEU A 359 -18.08 9.28 3.00
CA LEU A 359 -18.45 8.64 4.27
C LEU A 359 -17.24 8.04 4.99
N THR A 360 -16.24 7.55 4.25
CA THR A 360 -14.97 7.10 4.85
C THR A 360 -14.22 8.29 5.46
N GLY A 361 -14.10 9.40 4.73
CA GLY A 361 -13.51 10.63 5.27
C GLY A 361 -14.22 11.16 6.51
N LEU A 362 -15.56 11.14 6.51
CA LEU A 362 -16.36 11.47 7.71
C LEU A 362 -16.06 10.51 8.87
N GLY A 363 -15.85 9.22 8.61
CA GLY A 363 -15.42 8.25 9.61
C GLY A 363 -14.11 8.67 10.29
N PHE A 364 -13.12 9.09 9.50
CA PHE A 364 -11.86 9.64 10.04
C PHE A 364 -12.09 10.85 10.94
N THR A 365 -12.93 11.79 10.52
CA THR A 365 -13.25 12.98 11.33
C THR A 365 -13.98 12.63 12.61
N VAL A 366 -15.02 11.81 12.53
CA VAL A 366 -15.80 11.44 13.73
C VAL A 366 -14.93 10.73 14.75
N MET A 367 -14.09 9.79 14.33
CA MET A 367 -13.20 9.08 15.24
C MET A 367 -12.14 10.01 15.86
N ALA A 368 -11.64 10.98 15.10
CA ALA A 368 -10.71 12.00 15.59
C ALA A 368 -11.37 12.92 16.61
N VAL A 369 -12.58 13.44 16.33
CA VAL A 369 -13.34 14.32 17.25
C VAL A 369 -13.72 13.59 18.55
N LEU A 370 -14.04 12.30 18.47
CA LEU A 370 -14.30 11.47 19.66
C LEU A 370 -13.02 11.18 20.46
N GLY A 371 -11.84 11.51 19.92
CA GLY A 371 -10.55 11.29 20.56
C GLY A 371 -10.23 9.81 20.72
N VAL A 372 -10.63 8.98 19.77
CA VAL A 372 -10.19 7.58 19.72
C VAL A 372 -8.73 7.53 19.29
N THR A 373 -7.90 6.70 19.92
CA THR A 373 -6.47 6.63 19.68
C THR A 373 -6.01 5.22 19.34
N ILE A 374 -6.54 4.66 18.25
CA ILE A 374 -6.16 3.33 17.74
C ILE A 374 -5.33 3.52 16.47
N GLY A 375 -4.08 3.07 16.52
CA GLY A 375 -3.13 3.21 15.42
C GLY A 375 -3.12 2.04 14.45
N ASN A 376 -1.97 1.87 13.77
CA ASN A 376 -1.71 0.90 12.70
C ASN A 376 -2.37 1.26 11.35
N THR A 377 -2.46 0.30 10.41
CA THR A 377 -2.64 0.60 8.98
C THR A 377 -3.98 0.18 8.40
N ASP A 378 -4.55 -0.93 8.89
CA ASP A 378 -5.55 -1.69 8.13
C ASP A 378 -7.00 -1.35 8.48
N GLY A 379 -7.27 -1.00 9.75
CA GLY A 379 -8.61 -0.64 10.21
C GLY A 379 -9.56 -1.84 10.31
N ASN A 380 -9.03 -3.04 10.43
CA ASN A 380 -9.74 -4.30 10.55
C ASN A 380 -9.99 -4.68 12.01
N VAL A 381 -10.64 -5.83 12.24
CA VAL A 381 -10.91 -6.34 13.59
C VAL A 381 -9.61 -6.69 14.36
N ILE A 382 -8.53 -7.04 13.66
CA ILE A 382 -7.25 -7.34 14.30
C ILE A 382 -6.66 -6.05 14.87
N ASP A 383 -6.63 -4.97 14.10
CA ASP A 383 -6.19 -3.66 14.59
C ASP A 383 -7.05 -3.18 15.77
N PHE A 384 -8.36 -3.39 15.69
CA PHE A 384 -9.29 -3.04 16.77
C PHE A 384 -8.97 -3.78 18.08
N VAL A 385 -8.69 -5.08 18.02
CA VAL A 385 -8.36 -5.88 19.20
C VAL A 385 -6.96 -5.54 19.70
N VAL A 386 -5.95 -5.59 18.82
CA VAL A 386 -4.54 -5.46 19.21
C VAL A 386 -4.20 -4.05 19.69
N PHE A 387 -4.61 -3.02 18.95
CA PHE A 387 -4.24 -1.63 19.26
C PHE A 387 -5.34 -0.84 19.98
N GLY A 388 -6.54 -1.40 20.07
CA GLY A 388 -7.64 -0.83 20.83
C GLY A 388 -7.84 -1.52 22.17
N ILE A 389 -8.43 -2.73 22.16
CA ILE A 389 -8.85 -3.42 23.39
C ILE A 389 -7.65 -3.73 24.30
N LEU A 390 -6.57 -4.29 23.77
CA LEU A 390 -5.39 -4.70 24.55
C LEU A 390 -4.64 -3.51 25.16
N HIS A 391 -4.78 -2.30 24.61
CA HIS A 391 -4.22 -1.06 25.18
C HIS A 391 -5.15 -0.36 26.18
N GLY A 392 -6.31 -0.97 26.49
CA GLY A 392 -7.21 -0.53 27.54
C GLY A 392 -8.08 0.67 27.17
N LEU A 393 -8.73 1.24 28.21
CA LEU A 393 -9.76 2.28 28.04
C LEU A 393 -9.22 3.63 27.55
N SER A 394 -7.94 3.87 27.68
CA SER A 394 -7.28 5.11 27.18
C SER A 394 -7.43 5.30 25.68
N THR A 395 -7.53 4.20 24.91
CA THR A 395 -7.76 4.24 23.46
C THR A 395 -9.19 4.59 23.07
N LYS A 396 -10.13 4.63 24.02
CA LYS A 396 -11.58 4.80 23.81
C LYS A 396 -12.16 3.80 22.80
N TRP A 397 -11.61 2.59 22.74
CA TRP A 397 -12.02 1.53 21.82
C TRP A 397 -13.51 1.21 21.83
N TYR A 398 -14.18 1.39 22.97
CA TYR A 398 -15.61 1.13 23.16
C TYR A 398 -16.51 2.00 22.27
N LEU A 399 -16.00 3.12 21.75
CA LEU A 399 -16.72 3.96 20.80
C LEU A 399 -16.73 3.37 19.38
N VAL A 400 -15.73 2.54 19.03
CA VAL A 400 -15.62 1.95 17.68
C VAL A 400 -16.84 1.11 17.31
N PRO A 401 -17.32 0.14 18.13
CA PRO A 401 -18.52 -0.64 17.81
C PRO A 401 -19.77 0.25 17.66
N VAL A 402 -19.89 1.28 18.47
CA VAL A 402 -21.04 2.21 18.41
C VAL A 402 -21.04 2.96 17.07
N VAL A 403 -19.91 3.55 16.71
CA VAL A 403 -19.78 4.29 15.44
C VAL A 403 -19.91 3.34 14.25
N ALA A 404 -19.33 2.14 14.32
CA ALA A 404 -19.48 1.13 13.27
C ALA A 404 -20.95 0.71 13.06
N ALA A 405 -21.72 0.54 14.14
CA ALA A 405 -23.15 0.25 14.05
C ALA A 405 -23.94 1.39 13.39
N ILE A 406 -23.61 2.64 13.71
CA ILE A 406 -24.22 3.82 13.05
C ILE A 406 -23.85 3.82 11.56
N TRP A 407 -22.57 3.61 11.21
CA TRP A 407 -22.11 3.53 9.82
C TRP A 407 -22.79 2.39 9.05
N PHE A 408 -23.00 1.25 9.68
CA PHE A 408 -23.75 0.14 9.08
C PHE A 408 -25.14 0.58 8.64
N VAL A 409 -25.89 1.23 9.52
CA VAL A 409 -27.25 1.72 9.23
C VAL A 409 -27.23 2.82 8.16
N VAL A 410 -26.30 3.77 8.27
CA VAL A 410 -26.13 4.87 7.30
C VAL A 410 -25.81 4.33 5.90
N TYR A 411 -24.82 3.46 5.79
CA TYR A 411 -24.46 2.85 4.49
C TYR A 411 -25.59 2.01 3.93
N TYR A 412 -26.22 1.17 4.75
CA TYR A 412 -27.35 0.38 4.31
C TYR A 412 -28.48 1.26 3.77
N GLY A 413 -28.85 2.30 4.49
CA GLY A 413 -29.90 3.23 4.09
C GLY A 413 -29.58 3.98 2.80
N ILE A 414 -28.40 4.60 2.73
CA ILE A 414 -27.95 5.39 1.59
C ILE A 414 -27.81 4.50 0.34
N PHE A 415 -27.14 3.34 0.47
CA PHE A 415 -26.93 2.43 -0.64
C PHE A 415 -28.28 1.89 -1.15
N ARG A 416 -29.15 1.43 -0.25
CA ARG A 416 -30.47 0.94 -0.63
C ARG A 416 -31.31 2.03 -1.33
N PHE A 417 -31.33 3.24 -0.78
CA PHE A 417 -32.02 4.37 -1.38
C PHE A 417 -31.46 4.71 -2.78
N ALA A 418 -30.15 4.87 -2.90
CA ALA A 418 -29.53 5.23 -4.17
C ALA A 418 -29.70 4.13 -5.24
N ILE A 419 -29.51 2.86 -4.87
CA ILE A 419 -29.68 1.72 -5.77
C ILE A 419 -31.12 1.66 -6.31
N THR A 420 -32.11 1.85 -5.44
CA THR A 420 -33.52 1.76 -5.84
C THR A 420 -33.97 3.01 -6.58
N ARG A 421 -33.61 4.22 -6.09
CA ARG A 421 -34.06 5.51 -6.65
C ARG A 421 -33.47 5.81 -8.02
N PHE A 422 -32.20 5.48 -8.23
CA PHE A 422 -31.48 5.73 -9.48
C PHE A 422 -31.37 4.48 -10.36
N ASN A 423 -32.03 3.39 -9.98
CA ASN A 423 -32.00 2.10 -10.67
C ASN A 423 -30.58 1.64 -11.04
N LEU A 424 -29.63 1.76 -10.08
CA LEU A 424 -28.23 1.43 -10.31
C LEU A 424 -28.04 -0.08 -10.49
N LYS A 425 -27.24 -0.47 -11.45
CA LYS A 425 -27.01 -1.87 -11.84
C LYS A 425 -25.95 -2.54 -10.96
N THR A 426 -26.21 -2.60 -9.64
CA THR A 426 -25.35 -3.33 -8.72
C THR A 426 -25.46 -4.85 -8.94
N PRO A 427 -24.49 -5.66 -8.47
CA PRO A 427 -24.48 -7.09 -8.70
C PRO A 427 -25.83 -7.77 -8.39
N GLY A 428 -26.27 -8.65 -9.27
CA GLY A 428 -27.51 -9.38 -9.13
C GLY A 428 -28.78 -8.65 -9.58
N ARG A 429 -28.71 -7.39 -10.07
CA ARG A 429 -29.87 -6.65 -10.58
C ARG A 429 -30.14 -6.84 -12.08
N ASP A 430 -29.12 -7.21 -12.88
CA ASP A 430 -29.29 -7.45 -14.32
C ASP A 430 -29.88 -8.84 -14.62
N ALA A 431 -30.69 -8.91 -15.68
CA ALA A 431 -31.29 -10.15 -16.14
C ALA A 431 -30.26 -11.12 -16.77
N GLU A 432 -29.13 -10.57 -17.29
CA GLU A 432 -28.14 -11.31 -18.06
C GLU A 432 -27.04 -11.98 -17.21
N THR A 433 -26.91 -11.64 -15.93
CA THR A 433 -25.89 -12.25 -15.05
C THR A 433 -26.14 -13.75 -14.79
N ALA A 434 -27.29 -14.26 -15.20
CA ALA A 434 -27.68 -15.66 -14.96
C ALA A 434 -27.04 -16.65 -15.93
N THR A 435 -26.72 -16.23 -17.16
CA THR A 435 -26.28 -17.15 -18.23
C THR A 435 -24.75 -17.30 -18.32
N SER A 436 -24.00 -16.31 -17.85
CA SER A 436 -22.54 -16.30 -18.02
C SER A 436 -21.74 -17.11 -16.99
N VAL A 437 -22.35 -17.48 -15.86
CA VAL A 437 -21.65 -18.25 -14.80
C VAL A 437 -21.76 -19.75 -15.01
N GLU A 438 -22.84 -20.25 -15.62
CA GLU A 438 -23.04 -21.67 -15.88
C GLU A 438 -22.28 -22.20 -17.10
N GLN A 439 -22.01 -21.36 -18.12
CA GLN A 439 -21.27 -21.78 -19.31
C GLN A 439 -19.73 -21.80 -19.13
N ALA A 440 -19.21 -21.16 -18.09
CA ALA A 440 -17.76 -21.12 -17.81
C ALA A 440 -17.22 -22.41 -17.15
N VAL A 441 -18.07 -23.39 -16.82
CA VAL A 441 -17.67 -24.60 -16.08
C VAL A 441 -17.16 -25.73 -16.98
N ALA A 442 -17.25 -25.60 -18.31
CA ALA A 442 -16.91 -26.68 -19.26
C ALA A 442 -15.46 -26.67 -19.77
N GLY A 443 -14.58 -25.80 -19.27
CA GLY A 443 -13.15 -25.77 -19.65
C GLY A 443 -12.24 -26.16 -18.49
N THR A 444 -11.06 -26.67 -18.80
CA THR A 444 -10.04 -27.08 -17.82
C THR A 444 -9.70 -25.90 -16.91
N VAL A 445 -10.14 -25.97 -15.67
CA VAL A 445 -9.89 -24.91 -14.67
C VAL A 445 -8.47 -25.10 -14.15
N GLY A 446 -7.63 -24.06 -14.26
CA GLY A 446 -6.27 -24.06 -13.72
C GLY A 446 -6.25 -24.07 -12.18
N LYS A 447 -5.06 -24.13 -11.59
CA LYS A 447 -4.86 -24.10 -10.12
C LYS A 447 -5.43 -22.82 -9.48
N SER A 448 -5.51 -21.72 -10.26
CA SER A 448 -6.11 -20.45 -9.86
C SER A 448 -7.64 -20.49 -9.72
N GLY A 449 -8.29 -21.53 -10.21
CA GLY A 449 -9.76 -21.60 -10.31
C GLY A 449 -10.34 -20.81 -11.49
N TYR A 450 -9.51 -20.34 -12.40
CA TYR A 450 -9.87 -19.62 -13.63
C TYR A 450 -9.53 -20.43 -14.88
N ASN A 451 -10.29 -20.22 -15.96
CA ASN A 451 -9.97 -20.78 -17.28
C ASN A 451 -8.98 -19.85 -17.98
N THR A 452 -7.70 -19.98 -17.62
CA THR A 452 -6.62 -19.12 -18.12
C THR A 452 -6.38 -19.24 -19.63
N PRO A 453 -6.54 -20.42 -20.29
CA PRO A 453 -6.54 -20.49 -21.75
C PRO A 453 -7.64 -19.65 -22.42
N ALA A 454 -8.85 -19.67 -21.88
CA ALA A 454 -9.96 -18.87 -22.41
C ALA A 454 -9.74 -17.37 -22.17
N ILE A 455 -9.14 -16.99 -21.03
CA ILE A 455 -8.75 -15.59 -20.76
C ILE A 455 -7.68 -15.15 -21.75
N LEU A 456 -6.68 -15.98 -22.04
CA LEU A 456 -5.64 -15.69 -23.03
C LEU A 456 -6.22 -15.48 -24.44
N ALA A 457 -7.14 -16.36 -24.84
CA ALA A 457 -7.84 -16.24 -26.13
C ALA A 457 -8.69 -14.94 -26.19
N ALA A 458 -9.40 -14.61 -25.12
CA ALA A 458 -10.21 -13.39 -25.03
C ALA A 458 -9.36 -12.09 -25.01
N LEU A 459 -8.08 -12.17 -24.66
CA LEU A 459 -7.13 -11.06 -24.77
C LEU A 459 -6.54 -10.92 -26.18
N GLY A 460 -6.92 -11.78 -27.13
CA GLY A 460 -6.42 -11.80 -28.51
C GLY A 460 -5.20 -12.69 -28.73
N GLY A 461 -4.93 -13.61 -27.77
CA GLY A 461 -3.79 -14.54 -27.85
C GLY A 461 -2.47 -13.97 -27.30
N ALA A 462 -1.44 -14.83 -27.25
CA ALA A 462 -0.12 -14.46 -26.71
C ALA A 462 0.52 -13.32 -27.50
N ASP A 463 0.42 -13.34 -28.83
CA ASP A 463 1.00 -12.33 -29.72
C ASP A 463 0.40 -10.92 -29.54
N ASN A 464 -0.81 -10.84 -29.00
CA ASN A 464 -1.47 -9.56 -28.74
C ASN A 464 -1.03 -8.94 -27.41
N ILE A 465 -0.46 -9.71 -26.48
CA ILE A 465 -0.05 -9.23 -25.16
C ILE A 465 1.40 -8.76 -25.23
N THR A 466 1.62 -7.44 -25.14
CA THR A 466 2.96 -6.84 -25.12
C THR A 466 3.53 -6.68 -23.71
N SER A 467 2.66 -6.63 -22.68
CA SER A 467 3.05 -6.59 -21.28
C SER A 467 1.96 -7.23 -20.41
N LEU A 468 2.36 -8.08 -19.48
CA LEU A 468 1.47 -8.73 -18.51
C LEU A 468 2.00 -8.50 -17.10
N ASP A 469 1.24 -7.78 -16.30
CA ASP A 469 1.51 -7.53 -14.89
C ASP A 469 0.21 -7.55 -14.08
N ASN A 470 0.28 -7.46 -12.77
CA ASN A 470 -0.90 -7.40 -11.90
C ASN A 470 -0.70 -6.43 -10.73
N CYS A 471 -1.79 -5.99 -10.14
CA CYS A 471 -1.84 -5.46 -8.77
C CYS A 471 -2.53 -6.49 -7.86
N ILE A 472 -3.00 -6.09 -6.68
CA ILE A 472 -3.62 -7.01 -5.70
C ILE A 472 -4.80 -7.78 -6.27
N THR A 473 -5.58 -7.15 -7.17
CA THR A 473 -6.85 -7.69 -7.65
C THR A 473 -7.04 -7.62 -9.16
N ARG A 474 -6.10 -7.03 -9.92
CA ARG A 474 -6.23 -6.80 -11.36
C ARG A 474 -5.02 -7.27 -12.14
N LEU A 475 -5.27 -7.91 -13.26
CA LEU A 475 -4.28 -7.99 -14.33
C LEU A 475 -4.11 -6.59 -14.95
N ARG A 476 -2.89 -6.20 -15.21
CA ARG A 476 -2.52 -4.99 -15.96
C ARG A 476 -1.87 -5.43 -17.25
N LEU A 477 -2.49 -5.09 -18.35
CA LEU A 477 -2.11 -5.58 -19.66
C LEU A 477 -1.84 -4.41 -20.61
N SER A 478 -0.77 -4.55 -21.37
CA SER A 478 -0.60 -3.79 -22.60
C SER A 478 -0.81 -4.74 -23.77
N VAL A 479 -1.61 -4.34 -24.74
CA VAL A 479 -1.92 -5.11 -25.95
C VAL A 479 -1.48 -4.36 -27.20
N ALA A 480 -1.11 -5.10 -28.23
CA ALA A 480 -0.74 -4.54 -29.50
C ALA A 480 -1.99 -3.94 -30.21
N ASP A 481 -3.09 -4.65 -30.15
CA ASP A 481 -4.34 -4.29 -30.81
C ASP A 481 -5.54 -4.54 -29.86
N MET A 482 -6.18 -3.45 -29.42
CA MET A 482 -7.32 -3.50 -28.52
C MET A 482 -8.59 -4.07 -29.18
N SER A 483 -8.70 -4.02 -30.51
CA SER A 483 -9.87 -4.58 -31.23
C SER A 483 -9.95 -6.10 -31.13
N LYS A 484 -8.84 -6.77 -30.83
CA LYS A 484 -8.77 -8.22 -30.60
C LYS A 484 -9.20 -8.65 -29.21
N VAL A 485 -9.42 -7.70 -28.30
CA VAL A 485 -9.81 -8.00 -26.91
C VAL A 485 -11.33 -8.12 -26.81
N ASP A 486 -11.80 -9.31 -26.48
CA ASP A 486 -13.20 -9.58 -26.21
C ASP A 486 -13.52 -9.40 -24.72
N THR A 487 -14.05 -8.22 -24.38
CA THR A 487 -14.41 -7.88 -23.01
C THR A 487 -15.57 -8.71 -22.46
N ASN A 488 -16.45 -9.21 -23.34
CA ASN A 488 -17.58 -10.07 -22.93
C ASN A 488 -17.08 -11.47 -22.59
N ALA A 489 -16.17 -12.02 -23.41
CA ALA A 489 -15.54 -13.29 -23.13
C ALA A 489 -14.68 -13.25 -21.84
N LEU A 490 -13.99 -12.13 -21.54
CA LEU A 490 -13.29 -11.95 -20.27
C LEU A 490 -14.23 -11.99 -19.07
N LYS A 491 -15.38 -11.31 -19.15
CA LYS A 491 -16.41 -11.33 -18.11
C LYS A 491 -17.04 -12.72 -17.96
N ALA A 492 -17.27 -13.43 -19.07
CA ALA A 492 -17.76 -14.81 -19.06
C ALA A 492 -16.78 -15.76 -18.36
N ASN A 493 -15.47 -15.48 -18.42
CA ASN A 493 -14.42 -16.22 -17.71
C ASN A 493 -14.09 -15.65 -16.32
N ARG A 494 -15.10 -15.14 -15.61
CA ARG A 494 -15.05 -14.66 -14.21
C ARG A 494 -14.28 -13.37 -13.98
N ALA A 495 -13.92 -12.60 -15.00
CA ALA A 495 -13.42 -11.25 -14.77
C ALA A 495 -14.56 -10.39 -14.18
N ILE A 496 -14.30 -9.80 -13.01
CA ILE A 496 -15.26 -8.95 -12.29
C ILE A 496 -15.54 -7.67 -13.08
N GLY A 497 -14.53 -7.20 -13.83
CA GLY A 497 -14.63 -6.02 -14.67
C GLY A 497 -13.43 -5.87 -15.59
N VAL A 498 -13.61 -5.12 -16.67
CA VAL A 498 -12.53 -4.77 -17.62
C VAL A 498 -12.54 -3.26 -17.78
N VAL A 499 -11.39 -2.62 -17.56
CA VAL A 499 -11.21 -1.17 -17.68
C VAL A 499 -10.20 -0.92 -18.79
N GLN A 500 -10.64 -0.36 -19.89
CA GLN A 500 -9.76 0.13 -20.93
C GLN A 500 -9.25 1.52 -20.54
N LEU A 501 -7.93 1.66 -20.41
CA LEU A 501 -7.29 2.92 -20.04
C LEU A 501 -6.98 3.79 -21.26
N ASN A 502 -6.56 3.14 -22.35
CA ASN A 502 -6.29 3.78 -23.64
C ASN A 502 -6.33 2.72 -24.76
N GLN A 503 -5.85 3.06 -25.96
CA GLN A 503 -5.86 2.16 -27.12
C GLN A 503 -4.97 0.91 -26.99
N HIS A 504 -4.08 0.87 -26.00
CA HIS A 504 -3.13 -0.23 -25.81
C HIS A 504 -3.14 -0.82 -24.40
N ASN A 505 -3.72 -0.14 -23.43
CA ASN A 505 -3.65 -0.54 -22.03
C ASN A 505 -5.05 -0.83 -21.47
N LEU A 506 -5.17 -1.98 -20.80
CA LEU A 506 -6.37 -2.39 -20.10
C LEU A 506 -6.07 -3.03 -18.76
N GLN A 507 -7.06 -3.02 -17.89
CA GLN A 507 -7.03 -3.72 -16.60
C GLN A 507 -8.18 -4.70 -16.53
N VAL A 508 -7.89 -5.96 -16.17
CA VAL A 508 -8.90 -7.01 -15.97
C VAL A 508 -8.99 -7.30 -14.48
N VAL A 509 -10.13 -7.03 -13.87
CA VAL A 509 -10.37 -7.23 -12.45
C VAL A 509 -10.65 -8.71 -12.20
N ILE A 510 -9.74 -9.40 -11.50
CA ILE A 510 -9.79 -10.83 -11.19
C ILE A 510 -10.17 -11.07 -9.72
N GLY A 511 -9.62 -10.29 -8.81
CA GLY A 511 -9.75 -10.50 -7.36
C GLY A 511 -8.47 -11.05 -6.73
N PRO A 512 -8.56 -11.63 -5.51
CA PRO A 512 -7.37 -12.05 -4.73
C PRO A 512 -6.46 -13.06 -5.43
N GLN A 513 -6.99 -13.88 -6.35
CA GLN A 513 -6.23 -14.89 -7.10
C GLN A 513 -5.46 -14.34 -8.30
N VAL A 514 -5.44 -13.02 -8.50
CA VAL A 514 -4.85 -12.38 -9.68
C VAL A 514 -3.38 -12.78 -9.92
N GLN A 515 -2.60 -12.97 -8.85
CA GLN A 515 -1.21 -13.42 -8.97
C GLN A 515 -1.12 -14.81 -9.60
N SER A 516 -1.93 -15.76 -9.13
CA SER A 516 -1.97 -17.13 -9.68
C SER A 516 -2.44 -17.13 -11.14
N VAL A 517 -3.44 -16.33 -11.48
CA VAL A 517 -3.92 -16.17 -12.86
C VAL A 517 -2.84 -15.59 -13.76
N LYS A 518 -2.12 -14.57 -13.30
CA LYS A 518 -0.98 -14.01 -14.05
C LYS A 518 0.10 -15.04 -14.31
N ASP A 519 0.49 -15.81 -13.28
CA ASP A 519 1.57 -16.80 -13.38
C ASP A 519 1.19 -17.93 -14.34
N GLU A 520 -0.07 -18.36 -14.33
CA GLU A 520 -0.60 -19.33 -15.30
C GLU A 520 -0.63 -18.76 -16.73
N LEU A 521 -1.08 -17.52 -16.93
CA LEU A 521 -1.05 -16.84 -18.23
C LEU A 521 0.38 -16.70 -18.76
N ALA A 522 1.32 -16.28 -17.90
CA ALA A 522 2.73 -16.18 -18.28
C ALA A 522 3.34 -17.53 -18.67
N THR A 523 2.90 -18.61 -18.02
CA THR A 523 3.32 -19.98 -18.39
C THR A 523 2.75 -20.39 -19.75
N LEU A 524 1.47 -20.14 -19.99
CA LEU A 524 0.82 -20.42 -21.27
C LEU A 524 1.45 -19.64 -22.43
N MET A 525 1.78 -18.37 -22.23
CA MET A 525 2.44 -17.54 -23.25
C MET A 525 3.80 -18.11 -23.64
N ARG A 526 4.59 -18.61 -22.68
CA ARG A 526 5.90 -19.26 -22.96
C ARG A 526 5.76 -20.58 -23.70
N THR A 527 4.70 -21.36 -23.43
CA THR A 527 4.47 -22.64 -24.13
C THR A 527 3.96 -22.48 -25.56
N VAL A 528 3.44 -21.32 -25.92
CA VAL A 528 3.02 -20.98 -27.30
C VAL A 528 4.21 -20.46 -28.13
N GLU A 529 5.23 -19.87 -27.48
CA GLU A 529 6.46 -19.37 -28.13
C GLU A 529 7.53 -20.47 -28.33
N ALA A 530 7.41 -21.63 -27.68
CA ALA A 530 8.30 -22.81 -27.84
C ALA A 530 7.75 -23.82 -28.85
#